data_5c9085f3b92af2fc4ba4791cf54befae
#
_entry.id   5c9085f3b92af2fc4ba4791cf54befae
#
_cell.length_a   1.000
_cell.length_b   1.000
_cell.length_c   1.000
_cell.angle_alpha   90.00
_cell.angle_beta   90.00
_cell.angle_gamma   90.00
#
_symmetry.space_group_name_H-M   'P 1'
#
loop_
_entity.id
_entity.type
_entity.pdbx_description
1 polymer ?
#
loop_
_entity_poly.entity_id
_entity_poly.type
_entity_poly.pdbx_seq_one_letter_code
_entity_poly.pdbx_strand_id
1 'polypeptide(L)'
;MRLPDWLIYLLVFIALVSGVFRANEDADAPPAPPDVEGGAPLPAESPFDPKVYVEAGPAAPGTGTAFTVAPDGVWLSARHVVDGCGRVGIAVNDREAVAARVTIARDADVAILRTEGGPGGLSLDLQDADMAVGEAGFHIGFPQGRPGEVATRLMGRERLITTGRRQGEEPVLVWAEIGRTRG
;
A
#
# COMPACT_ATOMS: atom_id res chain seq x y z
N MET A 1 51.84 -18.81 -14.69
CA MET A 1 50.59 -19.43 -15.16
C MET A 1 49.86 -18.39 -15.97
N ARG A 2 49.62 -18.63 -17.28
CA ARG A 2 48.77 -17.76 -18.11
C ARG A 2 47.33 -18.24 -17.92
N LEU A 3 46.46 -17.37 -17.49
CA LEU A 3 45.03 -17.67 -17.45
C LEU A 3 44.53 -17.88 -18.88
N PRO A 4 43.72 -18.91 -19.16
CA PRO A 4 43.16 -19.11 -20.48
C PRO A 4 42.18 -17.96 -20.83
N ASP A 5 42.24 -17.51 -22.09
CA ASP A 5 41.49 -16.34 -22.55
C ASP A 5 39.97 -16.48 -22.34
N TRP A 6 39.41 -17.67 -22.42
CA TRP A 6 37.99 -17.90 -22.15
C TRP A 6 37.56 -17.56 -20.71
N LEU A 7 38.47 -17.70 -19.74
CA LEU A 7 38.22 -17.40 -18.33
C LEU A 7 38.17 -15.89 -18.11
N ILE A 8 38.97 -15.13 -18.86
CA ILE A 8 38.91 -13.66 -18.85
C ILE A 8 37.57 -13.18 -19.43
N TYR A 9 37.15 -13.74 -20.56
CA TYR A 9 35.82 -13.41 -21.13
C TYR A 9 34.66 -13.79 -20.22
N LEU A 10 34.75 -14.92 -19.53
CA LEU A 10 33.73 -15.33 -18.54
C LEU A 10 33.64 -14.36 -17.39
N LEU A 11 34.78 -13.91 -16.84
CA LEU A 11 34.81 -12.93 -15.73
C LEU A 11 34.26 -11.58 -16.16
N VAL A 12 34.61 -11.11 -17.37
CA VAL A 12 34.07 -9.85 -17.92
C VAL A 12 32.57 -9.98 -18.12
N PHE A 13 32.09 -11.11 -18.65
CA PHE A 13 30.66 -11.35 -18.83
C PHE A 13 29.90 -11.35 -17.50
N ILE A 14 30.43 -12.05 -16.48
CA ILE A 14 29.83 -12.06 -15.14
C ILE A 14 29.82 -10.65 -14.54
N ALA A 15 30.88 -9.88 -14.68
CA ALA A 15 30.95 -8.50 -14.21
C ALA A 15 29.93 -7.58 -14.88
N LEU A 16 29.77 -7.71 -16.21
CA LEU A 16 28.78 -6.95 -16.97
C LEU A 16 27.35 -7.32 -16.58
N VAL A 17 27.04 -8.61 -16.46
CA VAL A 17 25.73 -9.09 -16.05
C VAL A 17 25.42 -8.64 -14.63
N SER A 18 26.38 -8.78 -13.71
CA SER A 18 26.20 -8.31 -12.32
C SER A 18 26.03 -6.78 -12.22
N GLY A 19 26.72 -6.05 -13.10
CA GLY A 19 26.57 -4.58 -13.18
C GLY A 19 25.19 -4.17 -13.67
N VAL A 20 24.65 -4.87 -14.67
CA VAL A 20 23.28 -4.62 -15.18
C VAL A 20 22.23 -4.96 -14.13
N PHE A 21 22.38 -6.06 -13.39
CA PHE A 21 21.44 -6.42 -12.32
C PHE A 21 21.47 -5.38 -11.18
N ARG A 22 22.64 -4.95 -10.72
CA ARG A 22 22.76 -3.89 -9.72
C ARG A 22 22.20 -2.55 -10.18
N ALA A 23 22.50 -2.15 -11.41
CA ALA A 23 21.96 -0.90 -11.98
C ALA A 23 20.43 -0.92 -12.08
N ASN A 24 19.82 -2.08 -12.30
CA ASN A 24 18.35 -2.20 -12.27
C ASN A 24 17.77 -2.16 -10.85
N GLU A 25 18.44 -2.72 -9.86
CA GLU A 25 18.01 -2.64 -8.45
C GLU A 25 18.07 -1.20 -7.94
N ASP A 26 19.14 -0.46 -8.27
CA ASP A 26 19.27 0.95 -7.88
C ASP A 26 18.33 1.89 -8.67
N ALA A 27 17.95 1.52 -9.90
CA ALA A 27 17.01 2.30 -10.71
C ALA A 27 15.55 2.18 -10.24
N ASP A 28 15.21 1.10 -9.56
CA ASP A 28 13.86 0.85 -9.00
C ASP A 28 13.71 1.33 -7.55
N ALA A 29 14.81 1.75 -6.90
CA ALA A 29 14.73 2.35 -5.57
C ALA A 29 14.07 3.74 -5.68
N PRO A 30 12.98 4.00 -4.91
CA PRO A 30 12.38 5.32 -4.92
C PRO A 30 13.43 6.35 -4.46
N PRO A 31 13.48 7.53 -5.09
CA PRO A 31 14.35 8.59 -4.61
C PRO A 31 14.02 8.88 -3.15
N ALA A 32 15.06 9.02 -2.32
CA ALA A 32 14.86 9.42 -0.95
C ALA A 32 13.97 10.68 -0.95
N PRO A 33 12.89 10.71 -0.15
CA PRO A 33 12.04 11.88 -0.11
C PRO A 33 12.93 13.08 0.25
N PRO A 34 12.86 14.20 -0.50
CA PRO A 34 13.60 15.39 -0.11
C PRO A 34 13.16 15.78 1.30
N ASP A 35 14.10 16.10 2.16
CA ASP A 35 13.82 16.60 3.50
C ASP A 35 12.92 17.82 3.38
N VAL A 36 11.65 17.66 3.72
CA VAL A 36 10.70 18.77 3.77
C VAL A 36 10.75 19.32 5.19
N GLU A 37 11.72 20.20 5.41
CA GLU A 37 11.68 21.05 6.60
C GLU A 37 10.45 21.97 6.51
N GLY A 38 9.47 21.72 7.38
CA GLY A 38 8.42 22.69 7.66
C GLY A 38 7.32 22.85 6.60
N GLY A 39 6.66 21.76 6.21
CA GLY A 39 5.38 21.86 5.50
C GLY A 39 4.34 22.64 6.32
N ALA A 40 3.37 23.28 5.65
CA ALA A 40 2.26 23.90 6.34
C ALA A 40 1.46 22.82 7.11
N PRO A 41 0.97 23.11 8.32
CA PRO A 41 0.10 22.21 9.05
C PRO A 41 -1.06 21.77 8.15
N LEU A 42 -1.44 20.49 8.23
CA LEU A 42 -2.59 19.98 7.49
C LEU A 42 -3.85 20.73 7.92
N PRO A 43 -4.59 21.37 6.99
CA PRO A 43 -5.82 22.07 7.33
C PRO A 43 -6.84 21.15 8.01
N ALA A 44 -7.66 21.67 8.90
CA ALA A 44 -8.77 20.92 9.46
C ALA A 44 -9.77 20.51 8.34
N GLU A 45 -10.46 19.40 8.56
CA GLU A 45 -11.51 18.92 7.66
C GLU A 45 -12.57 20.01 7.41
N SER A 46 -12.99 20.15 6.15
CA SER A 46 -14.00 21.13 5.74
C SER A 46 -14.99 20.50 4.76
N PRO A 47 -16.28 20.84 4.82
CA PRO A 47 -17.24 20.47 3.79
C PRO A 47 -16.95 21.12 2.43
N PHE A 48 -16.04 22.08 2.38
CA PHE A 48 -15.60 22.77 1.16
C PHE A 48 -14.29 22.24 0.59
N ASP A 49 -13.72 21.18 1.20
CA ASP A 49 -12.53 20.54 0.65
C ASP A 49 -12.76 20.10 -0.81
N PRO A 50 -11.75 20.13 -1.67
CA PRO A 50 -11.86 19.69 -3.05
C PRO A 50 -12.45 18.28 -3.13
N LYS A 51 -13.21 18.00 -4.18
CA LYS A 51 -13.86 16.71 -4.38
C LYS A 51 -13.16 15.89 -5.43
N VAL A 52 -12.83 14.65 -5.09
CA VAL A 52 -12.33 13.63 -6.01
C VAL A 52 -13.41 12.58 -6.24
N TYR A 53 -13.65 12.22 -7.50
CA TYR A 53 -14.69 11.27 -7.88
C TYR A 53 -14.10 9.94 -8.28
N VAL A 54 -14.62 8.87 -7.70
CA VAL A 54 -14.23 7.48 -8.01
C VAL A 54 -15.49 6.66 -8.29
N GLU A 55 -15.49 5.94 -9.40
CA GLU A 55 -16.56 5.01 -9.73
C GLU A 55 -16.27 3.64 -9.13
N ALA A 56 -17.14 3.16 -8.24
CA ALA A 56 -17.07 1.81 -7.70
C ALA A 56 -17.50 0.80 -8.76
N GLY A 57 -16.53 0.08 -9.28
CA GLY A 57 -16.73 -1.00 -10.24
C GLY A 57 -17.46 -2.22 -9.66
N PRO A 58 -17.77 -3.23 -10.48
CA PRO A 58 -18.36 -4.48 -10.01
C PRO A 58 -17.40 -5.20 -9.04
N ALA A 59 -17.98 -5.89 -8.05
CA ALA A 59 -17.20 -6.76 -7.19
C ALA A 59 -16.60 -7.90 -8.02
N ALA A 60 -15.32 -8.13 -7.85
CA ALA A 60 -14.60 -9.22 -8.47
C ALA A 60 -13.69 -9.91 -7.44
N PRO A 61 -13.49 -11.23 -7.53
CA PRO A 61 -12.46 -11.89 -6.75
C PRO A 61 -11.10 -11.28 -7.02
N GLY A 62 -10.31 -11.07 -5.98
CA GLY A 62 -9.01 -10.43 -6.12
C GLY A 62 -8.12 -10.64 -4.89
N THR A 63 -6.93 -10.10 -4.97
CA THR A 63 -5.97 -10.01 -3.87
C THR A 63 -5.92 -8.57 -3.42
N GLY A 64 -5.83 -8.35 -2.12
CA GLY A 64 -5.67 -7.03 -1.52
C GLY A 64 -4.78 -7.10 -0.30
N THR A 65 -4.68 -5.99 0.39
CA THR A 65 -3.86 -5.87 1.59
C THR A 65 -4.74 -5.87 2.83
N ALA A 66 -4.30 -6.57 3.86
CA ALA A 66 -4.81 -6.45 5.22
C ALA A 66 -3.64 -6.31 6.18
N PHE A 67 -3.83 -5.54 7.25
CA PHE A 67 -2.83 -5.38 8.30
C PHE A 67 -3.47 -5.63 9.67
N THR A 68 -2.68 -6.22 10.56
CA THR A 68 -3.13 -6.56 11.91
C THR A 68 -3.13 -5.31 12.80
N VAL A 69 -4.21 -5.11 13.56
CA VAL A 69 -4.40 -3.93 14.42
C VAL A 69 -4.56 -4.29 15.89
N ALA A 70 -4.73 -5.57 16.17
CA ALA A 70 -4.78 -6.07 17.54
C ALA A 70 -4.26 -7.51 17.56
N PRO A 71 -3.74 -8.00 18.71
CA PRO A 71 -3.44 -9.40 18.89
C PRO A 71 -4.70 -10.25 18.63
N ASP A 72 -4.51 -11.55 18.49
CA ASP A 72 -5.59 -12.52 18.33
C ASP A 72 -6.36 -12.45 17.00
N GLY A 73 -5.69 -12.00 15.93
CA GLY A 73 -6.22 -12.13 14.58
C GLY A 73 -7.27 -11.10 14.20
N VAL A 74 -7.11 -9.86 14.65
CA VAL A 74 -7.92 -8.73 14.19
C VAL A 74 -7.16 -7.93 13.15
N TRP A 75 -7.74 -7.83 11.95
CA TRP A 75 -7.12 -7.18 10.79
C TRP A 75 -8.04 -6.09 10.24
N LEU A 76 -7.44 -5.08 9.64
CA LEU A 76 -8.14 -4.10 8.81
C LEU A 76 -7.79 -4.31 7.34
N SER A 77 -8.78 -4.09 6.49
CA SER A 77 -8.64 -4.05 5.04
C SER A 77 -9.61 -3.00 4.48
N ALA A 78 -9.45 -2.67 3.21
CA ALA A 78 -10.44 -1.86 2.53
C ALA A 78 -11.70 -2.70 2.23
N ARG A 79 -12.87 -2.09 2.39
CA ARG A 79 -14.16 -2.73 2.13
C ARG A 79 -14.25 -3.24 0.69
N HIS A 80 -13.84 -2.43 -0.29
CA HIS A 80 -13.94 -2.79 -1.71
C HIS A 80 -13.12 -4.06 -2.07
N VAL A 81 -12.11 -4.41 -1.26
CA VAL A 81 -11.31 -5.65 -1.43
C VAL A 81 -12.13 -6.89 -1.09
N VAL A 82 -13.05 -6.82 -0.15
CA VAL A 82 -13.77 -7.98 0.40
C VAL A 82 -15.27 -7.97 0.08
N ASP A 83 -15.81 -6.82 -0.35
CA ASP A 83 -17.25 -6.67 -0.61
C ASP A 83 -17.71 -7.56 -1.78
N GLY A 84 -18.70 -8.39 -1.53
CA GLY A 84 -19.22 -9.36 -2.48
C GLY A 84 -18.41 -10.65 -2.60
N CYS A 85 -17.34 -10.83 -1.82
CA CYS A 85 -16.60 -12.09 -1.75
C CYS A 85 -17.40 -13.15 -0.96
N GLY A 86 -17.58 -14.34 -1.53
CA GLY A 86 -18.22 -15.46 -0.82
C GLY A 86 -17.33 -16.05 0.28
N ARG A 87 -16.03 -15.91 0.18
CA ARG A 87 -15.04 -16.32 1.17
C ARG A 87 -13.84 -15.37 1.11
N VAL A 88 -13.30 -15.04 2.29
CA VAL A 88 -12.11 -14.23 2.45
C VAL A 88 -11.10 -15.00 3.30
N GLY A 89 -9.83 -14.93 2.97
CA GLY A 89 -8.74 -15.53 3.73
C GLY A 89 -7.54 -14.61 3.81
N ILE A 90 -6.79 -14.72 4.89
CA ILE A 90 -5.49 -14.08 5.08
C ILE A 90 -4.42 -15.07 4.61
N ALA A 91 -3.66 -14.70 3.59
CA ALA A 91 -2.54 -15.51 3.11
C ALA A 91 -1.43 -15.55 4.16
N VAL A 92 -1.02 -16.75 4.54
CA VAL A 92 0.12 -17.00 5.44
C VAL A 92 1.39 -17.18 4.62
N ASN A 93 1.24 -17.77 3.45
CA ASN A 93 2.30 -17.96 2.45
C ASN A 93 1.64 -18.17 1.08
N ASP A 94 2.43 -18.47 0.05
CA ASP A 94 1.95 -18.63 -1.33
C ASP A 94 0.97 -19.81 -1.54
N ARG A 95 0.80 -20.69 -0.57
CA ARG A 95 0.01 -21.92 -0.67
C ARG A 95 -1.10 -22.05 0.37
N GLU A 96 -1.04 -21.26 1.42
CA GLU A 96 -1.91 -21.39 2.58
C GLU A 96 -2.57 -20.06 2.92
N ALA A 97 -3.85 -20.12 3.20
CA ALA A 97 -4.61 -18.99 3.72
C ALA A 97 -5.50 -19.44 4.89
N VAL A 98 -5.58 -18.62 5.90
CA VAL A 98 -6.50 -18.80 7.04
C VAL A 98 -7.81 -18.10 6.73
N ALA A 99 -8.91 -18.80 6.89
CA ALA A 99 -10.25 -18.24 6.67
C ALA A 99 -10.52 -17.08 7.64
N ALA A 100 -11.06 -15.99 7.12
CA ALA A 100 -11.40 -14.81 7.89
C ALA A 100 -12.92 -14.54 7.88
N ARG A 101 -13.45 -14.18 9.05
CA ARG A 101 -14.80 -13.62 9.17
C ARG A 101 -14.73 -12.13 8.86
N VAL A 102 -15.65 -11.63 8.04
CA VAL A 102 -15.67 -10.27 7.55
C VAL A 102 -16.78 -9.47 8.21
N THR A 103 -16.46 -8.30 8.70
CA THR A 103 -17.43 -7.27 9.11
C THR A 103 -17.15 -6.01 8.31
N ILE A 104 -18.13 -5.54 7.55
CA ILE A 104 -18.00 -4.39 6.66
C ILE A 104 -18.55 -3.14 7.35
N ALA A 105 -17.80 -2.05 7.34
CA ALA A 105 -18.30 -0.75 7.77
C ALA A 105 -19.39 -0.24 6.81
N ARG A 106 -20.41 0.45 7.35
CA ARG A 106 -21.52 0.97 6.54
C ARG A 106 -21.14 2.24 5.80
N ASP A 107 -20.44 3.12 6.47
CA ASP A 107 -20.25 4.51 6.07
C ASP A 107 -18.79 4.84 5.67
N ALA A 108 -17.91 3.83 5.61
CA ALA A 108 -16.51 3.98 5.22
C ALA A 108 -16.04 2.81 4.35
N ASP A 109 -14.96 3.00 3.62
CA ASP A 109 -14.31 1.94 2.85
C ASP A 109 -13.40 1.06 3.72
N VAL A 110 -13.94 0.57 4.84
CA VAL A 110 -13.23 -0.24 5.84
C VAL A 110 -13.92 -1.58 6.06
N ALA A 111 -13.13 -2.62 6.20
CA ALA A 111 -13.56 -3.94 6.64
C ALA A 111 -12.68 -4.45 7.78
N ILE A 112 -13.31 -5.07 8.78
CA ILE A 112 -12.63 -5.79 9.85
C ILE A 112 -12.65 -7.28 9.48
N LEU A 113 -11.47 -7.88 9.48
CA LEU A 113 -11.30 -9.31 9.27
C LEU A 113 -10.88 -9.96 10.59
N ARG A 114 -11.44 -11.14 10.88
CA ARG A 114 -11.10 -11.90 12.09
C ARG A 114 -10.70 -13.32 11.74
N THR A 115 -9.50 -13.71 12.17
CA THR A 115 -8.96 -15.06 12.05
C THR A 115 -8.84 -15.72 13.43
N GLU A 116 -8.62 -17.02 13.47
CA GLU A 116 -8.27 -17.74 14.68
C GLU A 116 -6.76 -17.56 14.93
N GLY A 117 -6.40 -16.54 15.74
CA GLY A 117 -5.02 -16.14 15.98
C GLY A 117 -4.44 -15.25 14.88
N GLY A 118 -3.28 -14.70 15.15
CA GLY A 118 -2.54 -13.81 14.27
C GLY A 118 -1.32 -13.19 14.96
N PRO A 119 -0.49 -12.48 14.21
CA PRO A 119 0.63 -11.72 14.78
C PRO A 119 0.14 -10.56 15.64
N GLY A 120 1.03 -9.97 16.41
CA GLY A 120 0.75 -8.76 17.17
C GLY A 120 0.29 -7.61 16.27
N GLY A 121 -0.61 -6.76 16.78
CA GLY A 121 -1.15 -5.63 16.04
C GLY A 121 -0.17 -4.48 15.89
N LEU A 122 -0.30 -3.73 14.81
CA LEU A 122 0.34 -2.44 14.65
C LEU A 122 -0.37 -1.42 15.56
N SER A 123 0.40 -0.51 16.13
CA SER A 123 -0.18 0.66 16.79
C SER A 123 -0.78 1.56 15.71
N LEU A 124 -2.05 1.90 15.87
CA LEU A 124 -2.71 2.86 15.00
C LEU A 124 -2.61 4.25 15.61
N ASP A 125 -2.03 5.18 14.88
CA ASP A 125 -2.22 6.60 15.14
C ASP A 125 -3.44 7.06 14.36
N LEU A 126 -4.47 7.44 15.08
CA LEU A 126 -5.75 7.93 14.52
C LEU A 126 -5.84 9.46 14.56
N GLN A 127 -4.77 10.13 14.97
CA GLN A 127 -4.73 11.59 15.05
C GLN A 127 -3.90 12.14 13.89
N ASP A 128 -4.52 12.98 13.12
CA ASP A 128 -3.90 13.67 11.99
C ASP A 128 -3.60 15.16 12.29
N ALA A 129 -3.82 15.57 13.52
CA ALA A 129 -3.65 16.97 13.95
C ALA A 129 -2.20 17.47 13.80
N ASP A 130 -1.23 16.57 13.90
CA ASP A 130 0.19 16.90 13.81
C ASP A 130 0.77 16.70 12.40
N MET A 131 -0.04 16.26 11.45
CA MET A 131 0.41 16.06 10.08
C MET A 131 0.64 17.37 9.33
N ALA A 132 1.62 17.37 8.43
CA ALA A 132 1.96 18.51 7.60
C ALA A 132 1.87 18.16 6.11
N VAL A 133 1.45 19.13 5.28
CA VAL A 133 1.49 19.00 3.82
C VAL A 133 2.94 18.79 3.38
N GLY A 134 3.18 17.82 2.51
CA GLY A 134 4.51 17.42 2.10
C GLY A 134 5.16 16.34 2.96
N GLU A 135 4.52 15.91 4.04
CA GLU A 135 5.00 14.80 4.87
C GLU A 135 5.19 13.52 4.05
N ALA A 136 6.29 12.81 4.31
CA ALA A 136 6.61 11.57 3.64
C ALA A 136 5.79 10.40 4.21
N GLY A 137 5.29 9.54 3.34
CA GLY A 137 4.56 8.33 3.71
C GLY A 137 4.96 7.14 2.86
N PHE A 138 4.68 5.95 3.39
CA PHE A 138 4.88 4.70 2.68
C PHE A 138 3.60 3.89 2.68
N HIS A 139 3.22 3.37 1.52
CA HIS A 139 2.08 2.49 1.37
C HIS A 139 2.57 1.10 0.96
N ILE A 140 2.42 0.14 1.86
CA ILE A 140 2.80 -1.25 1.63
C ILE A 140 1.55 -2.01 1.20
N GLY A 141 1.66 -2.82 0.15
CA GLY A 141 0.51 -3.56 -0.36
C GLY A 141 0.85 -4.57 -1.42
N PHE A 142 -0.15 -4.94 -2.20
CA PHE A 142 -0.04 -5.90 -3.31
C PHE A 142 -0.46 -5.24 -4.63
N PRO A 143 0.23 -4.19 -5.09
CA PRO A 143 -0.08 -3.60 -6.38
C PRO A 143 0.10 -4.64 -7.48
N GLN A 144 -0.97 -4.83 -8.28
CA GLN A 144 -0.98 -5.81 -9.37
C GLN A 144 -0.72 -7.28 -8.93
N GLY A 145 -1.10 -7.63 -7.68
CA GLY A 145 -0.97 -8.99 -7.16
C GLY A 145 0.44 -9.40 -6.73
N ARG A 146 1.35 -8.46 -6.56
CA ARG A 146 2.71 -8.67 -6.02
C ARG A 146 2.96 -7.76 -4.83
N PRO A 147 3.79 -8.20 -3.86
CA PRO A 147 4.22 -7.31 -2.79
C PRO A 147 4.90 -6.07 -3.37
N GLY A 148 4.66 -4.94 -2.78
CA GLY A 148 5.30 -3.69 -3.22
C GLY A 148 5.12 -2.58 -2.20
N GLU A 149 5.97 -1.59 -2.32
CA GLU A 149 5.96 -0.40 -1.50
C GLU A 149 5.92 0.84 -2.40
N VAL A 150 5.12 1.81 -2.01
CA VAL A 150 5.00 3.09 -2.70
C VAL A 150 5.37 4.19 -1.73
N ALA A 151 6.41 4.94 -2.06
CA ALA A 151 6.76 6.16 -1.34
C ALA A 151 5.87 7.31 -1.81
N THR A 152 5.35 8.09 -0.88
CA THR A 152 4.35 9.11 -1.14
C THR A 152 4.61 10.39 -0.36
N ARG A 153 3.89 11.45 -0.76
CA ARG A 153 3.80 12.71 -0.01
C ARG A 153 2.37 13.09 0.24
N LEU A 154 2.09 13.56 1.44
CA LEU A 154 0.80 14.13 1.79
C LEU A 154 0.57 15.43 1.01
N MET A 155 -0.49 15.46 0.21
CA MET A 155 -0.87 16.63 -0.59
C MET A 155 -1.89 17.51 0.12
N GLY A 156 -2.74 16.92 0.97
CA GLY A 156 -3.79 17.64 1.67
C GLY A 156 -5.01 16.78 1.97
N ARG A 157 -6.12 17.45 2.22
CA ARG A 157 -7.43 16.82 2.40
C ARG A 157 -8.31 17.04 1.19
N GLU A 158 -9.09 16.03 0.88
CA GLU A 158 -10.14 16.07 -0.13
C GLU A 158 -11.38 15.31 0.37
N ARG A 159 -12.44 15.40 -0.39
CA ARG A 159 -13.66 14.61 -0.17
C ARG A 159 -13.79 13.59 -1.29
N LEU A 160 -13.71 12.33 -0.93
CA LEU A 160 -13.92 11.21 -1.86
C LEU A 160 -15.41 11.04 -2.11
N ILE A 161 -15.82 11.23 -3.35
CA ILE A 161 -17.18 10.97 -3.82
C ILE A 161 -17.18 9.66 -4.57
N THR A 162 -17.72 8.63 -3.95
CA THR A 162 -17.88 7.32 -4.59
C THR A 162 -19.22 7.26 -5.31
N THR A 163 -19.18 6.85 -6.59
CA THR A 163 -20.35 6.67 -7.45
C THR A 163 -20.46 5.24 -7.97
N GLY A 164 -21.46 4.93 -8.77
CA GLY A 164 -21.63 3.58 -9.32
C GLY A 164 -22.36 2.63 -8.38
N ARG A 165 -21.84 1.42 -8.21
CA ARG A 165 -22.45 0.37 -7.37
C ARG A 165 -22.64 0.80 -5.91
N ARG A 166 -21.81 1.65 -5.41
CA ARG A 166 -21.87 2.25 -4.08
C ARG A 166 -21.83 3.76 -4.20
N GLN A 167 -22.63 4.42 -3.39
CA GLN A 167 -22.59 5.86 -3.27
C GLN A 167 -22.16 6.24 -1.87
N GLY A 168 -21.28 7.23 -1.77
CA GLY A 168 -20.78 7.72 -0.50
C GLY A 168 -19.97 9.00 -0.67
N GLU A 169 -19.81 9.72 0.42
CA GLU A 169 -18.95 10.87 0.53
C GLU A 169 -18.21 10.76 1.86
N GLU A 170 -16.89 10.79 1.82
CA GLU A 170 -16.04 10.68 3.00
C GLU A 170 -14.81 11.59 2.89
N PRO A 171 -14.33 12.16 4.01
CA PRO A 171 -13.08 12.92 4.02
C PRO A 171 -11.90 11.96 3.86
N VAL A 172 -10.93 12.36 3.07
CA VAL A 172 -9.73 11.55 2.81
C VAL A 172 -8.47 12.40 2.83
N LEU A 173 -7.35 11.77 3.18
CA LEU A 173 -6.01 12.31 2.97
C LEU A 173 -5.52 11.87 1.59
N VAL A 174 -5.03 12.82 0.82
CA VAL A 174 -4.50 12.57 -0.53
C VAL A 174 -2.99 12.52 -0.49
N TRP A 175 -2.44 11.44 -1.02
CA TRP A 175 -1.03 11.17 -1.09
C TRP A 175 -0.59 11.03 -2.55
N ALA A 176 0.40 11.82 -2.96
CA ALA A 176 0.99 11.68 -4.28
C ALA A 176 2.14 10.67 -4.25
N GLU A 177 2.14 9.74 -5.18
CA GLU A 177 3.26 8.83 -5.38
C GLU A 177 4.50 9.58 -5.86
N ILE A 178 5.64 9.34 -5.21
CA ILE A 178 6.94 9.91 -5.57
C ILE A 178 7.94 8.83 -5.99
N GLY A 179 7.67 7.58 -5.71
CA GLY A 179 8.49 6.44 -6.11
C GLY A 179 7.85 5.11 -5.74
N ARG A 180 8.28 4.04 -6.41
CA ARG A 180 7.73 2.70 -6.22
C ARG A 180 8.84 1.66 -6.27
N THR A 181 8.91 0.79 -5.25
CA THR A 181 9.68 -0.45 -5.31
C THR A 181 8.78 -1.61 -5.70
N ARG A 182 9.32 -2.52 -6.50
CA ARG A 182 8.69 -3.83 -6.78
C ARG A 182 9.48 -4.88 -6.03
N GLY A 183 8.82 -5.62 -5.15
CA GLY A 183 9.38 -6.79 -4.49
C GLY A 183 9.58 -7.97 -5.45
#